data_8edde200b2453749dcac09e954fa5983
#
_entry.id   8edde200b2453749dcac09e954fa5983
#
_cell.length_a   1.000
_cell.length_b   1.000
_cell.length_c   1.000
_cell.angle_alpha   90.00
_cell.angle_beta   90.00
_cell.angle_gamma   90.00
#
_symmetry.space_group_name_H-M   'P 1'
#
loop_
_entity.id
_entity.type
_entity.pdbx_description
1 polymer ?
#
loop_
_entity_poly.entity_id
_entity_poly.type
_entity_poly.pdbx_seq_one_letter_code
_entity_poly.pdbx_strand_id
1 'polypeptide(L)'
;MRVCMILEGSYPYVYGGVSSWMHQYIQAMPEVDFVLWCIGAQAGNRGHYKYELPENVVEVHEVFLDDALEQKLKNGGRKLRFTQEERTELEKLFEGESLNWDVLFELFQDKKVNPVNMMMSPMFLNIIMQLCEGRFTYLSFTDFYYNVRSMVLPQLYLMTQEVPQADIYHATATGYSGILGSLGKWKYKKPFILTEHGIYTREREEELLRAQWVLPYFKNQWINMFRLFSDCAYEHADVVTALYKKANGIQHELGCEESKLMVTPNGVHTEKFAGVGVKEADGCVDIGAIVRIAKIKDIKTMIYAFAEVRRLMPNTRLHIMGDVDDEEYYEECKTLIEQLDVKGIIFTGVVNVSEYIKKIDFVILTSISEGQPLSVLEAFAAGRACVTTDVGCCRGLIEGSDGFGNAGICVPPMNKEQLAQAMLELCSEPEKRRRMGEAGKRRVNMFYTHEVSMENYRDIYRKLLGG
;
A
#
# COMPACT_ATOMS: atom_id res chain seq x y z
N MET A 1 -24.91 2.45 -10.20
CA MET A 1 -23.77 1.50 -10.40
C MET A 1 -23.33 1.02 -9.04
N ARG A 2 -23.21 -0.31 -8.89
CA ARG A 2 -22.83 -0.91 -7.60
C ARG A 2 -21.41 -1.46 -7.68
N VAL A 3 -20.51 -0.96 -6.83
CA VAL A 3 -19.09 -1.35 -6.79
C VAL A 3 -18.76 -2.02 -5.46
N CYS A 4 -18.24 -3.24 -5.50
CA CYS A 4 -17.75 -3.94 -4.30
C CYS A 4 -16.27 -3.60 -4.08
N MET A 5 -15.99 -2.78 -3.07
CA MET A 5 -14.63 -2.47 -2.62
C MET A 5 -14.16 -3.56 -1.68
N ILE A 6 -13.04 -4.22 -2.01
CA ILE A 6 -12.47 -5.31 -1.23
C ILE A 6 -11.22 -4.80 -0.51
N LEU A 7 -11.26 -4.81 0.81
CA LEU A 7 -10.35 -4.08 1.69
C LEU A 7 -9.70 -5.03 2.69
N GLU A 8 -8.38 -5.01 2.76
CA GLU A 8 -7.61 -5.89 3.64
C GLU A 8 -6.91 -5.08 4.74
N GLY A 9 -7.24 -5.35 6.00
CA GLY A 9 -6.55 -4.85 7.20
C GLY A 9 -6.53 -3.32 7.39
N SER A 10 -7.35 -2.57 6.63
CA SER A 10 -7.29 -1.11 6.58
C SER A 10 -8.64 -0.46 6.90
N TYR A 11 -9.27 0.18 5.92
CA TYR A 11 -10.59 0.82 6.06
C TYR A 11 -11.67 -0.24 6.31
N PRO A 12 -12.64 0.00 7.20
CA PRO A 12 -12.83 1.20 8.02
C PRO A 12 -12.25 1.10 9.45
N TYR A 13 -11.39 0.16 9.76
CA TYR A 13 -10.96 -0.19 11.13
C TYR A 13 -9.76 0.60 11.63
N VAL A 14 -8.88 1.05 10.73
CA VAL A 14 -7.57 1.64 11.10
C VAL A 14 -7.39 2.97 10.38
N TYR A 15 -6.88 3.99 11.08
CA TYR A 15 -6.42 5.22 10.44
C TYR A 15 -5.11 4.96 9.69
N GLY A 16 -4.97 5.51 8.48
CA GLY A 16 -3.77 5.35 7.67
C GLY A 16 -3.94 5.94 6.27
N GLY A 17 -2.86 5.93 5.48
CA GLY A 17 -2.86 6.52 4.13
C GLY A 17 -3.91 5.89 3.21
N VAL A 18 -3.90 4.56 3.09
CA VAL A 18 -4.88 3.83 2.26
C VAL A 18 -6.31 3.99 2.80
N SER A 19 -6.49 3.96 4.12
CA SER A 19 -7.82 4.15 4.73
C SER A 19 -8.36 5.55 4.47
N SER A 20 -7.53 6.58 4.62
CA SER A 20 -7.92 7.97 4.33
C SER A 20 -8.21 8.17 2.84
N TRP A 21 -7.39 7.58 1.97
CA TRP A 21 -7.63 7.58 0.52
C TRP A 21 -8.98 6.92 0.19
N MET A 22 -9.27 5.73 0.75
CA MET A 22 -10.52 5.02 0.52
C MET A 22 -11.73 5.82 0.99
N HIS A 23 -11.64 6.44 2.17
CA HIS A 23 -12.72 7.28 2.69
C HIS A 23 -13.04 8.45 1.74
N GLN A 24 -12.00 9.17 1.29
CA GLN A 24 -12.14 10.26 0.34
C GLN A 24 -12.63 9.79 -1.04
N TYR A 25 -12.16 8.60 -1.47
CA TYR A 25 -12.59 7.96 -2.72
C TYR A 25 -14.09 7.71 -2.75
N ILE A 26 -14.64 7.13 -1.68
CA ILE A 26 -16.08 6.85 -1.55
C ILE A 26 -16.87 8.17 -1.52
N GLN A 27 -16.43 9.15 -0.73
CA GLN A 27 -17.08 10.46 -0.64
C GLN A 27 -17.08 11.22 -1.98
N ALA A 28 -16.04 11.06 -2.78
CA ALA A 28 -15.91 11.74 -4.08
C ALA A 28 -16.80 11.16 -5.17
N MET A 29 -17.42 9.99 -4.96
CA MET A 29 -18.28 9.31 -5.94
C MET A 29 -19.69 9.04 -5.40
N PRO A 30 -20.47 10.10 -5.07
CA PRO A 30 -21.82 9.94 -4.51
C PRO A 30 -22.79 9.25 -5.46
N GLU A 31 -22.48 9.18 -6.75
CA GLU A 31 -23.25 8.50 -7.78
C GLU A 31 -23.05 6.96 -7.81
N VAL A 32 -22.14 6.43 -7.00
CA VAL A 32 -21.80 5.02 -6.92
C VAL A 32 -22.31 4.44 -5.60
N ASP A 33 -23.03 3.32 -5.66
CA ASP A 33 -23.39 2.53 -4.49
C ASP A 33 -22.23 1.61 -4.13
N PHE A 34 -21.56 1.88 -3.01
CA PHE A 34 -20.46 1.05 -2.56
C PHE A 34 -20.90 -0.07 -1.61
N VAL A 35 -20.44 -1.28 -1.91
CA VAL A 35 -20.48 -2.42 -1.01
C VAL A 35 -19.07 -2.61 -0.48
N LEU A 36 -18.88 -2.62 0.83
CA LEU A 36 -17.57 -2.89 1.42
C LEU A 36 -17.45 -4.37 1.76
N TRP A 37 -16.43 -5.03 1.25
CA TRP A 37 -16.07 -6.39 1.62
C TRP A 37 -14.75 -6.35 2.37
N CYS A 38 -14.83 -6.31 3.71
CA CYS A 38 -13.73 -6.01 4.61
C CYS A 38 -13.14 -7.31 5.18
N ILE A 39 -11.84 -7.47 5.03
CA ILE A 39 -11.06 -8.58 5.59
C ILE A 39 -10.29 -8.05 6.79
N GLY A 40 -10.56 -8.57 7.97
CA GLY A 40 -9.87 -8.24 9.21
C GLY A 40 -9.13 -9.44 9.78
N ALA A 41 -8.11 -9.20 10.63
CA ALA A 41 -7.39 -10.27 11.32
C ALA A 41 -8.19 -10.83 12.49
N GLN A 42 -8.83 -9.98 13.29
CA GLN A 42 -9.45 -10.32 14.57
C GLN A 42 -10.94 -9.96 14.58
N ALA A 43 -11.79 -10.94 14.87
CA ALA A 43 -13.25 -10.78 14.94
C ALA A 43 -13.71 -9.78 16.02
N GLY A 44 -12.87 -9.50 17.03
CA GLY A 44 -13.13 -8.48 18.04
C GLY A 44 -13.29 -7.05 17.47
N ASN A 45 -12.81 -6.80 16.26
CA ASN A 45 -12.96 -5.52 15.57
C ASN A 45 -14.29 -5.37 14.81
N ARG A 46 -15.12 -6.41 14.77
CA ARG A 46 -16.40 -6.43 14.04
C ARG A 46 -17.29 -5.28 14.47
N GLY A 47 -17.72 -4.46 13.50
CA GLY A 47 -18.59 -3.30 13.73
C GLY A 47 -17.90 -2.11 14.44
N HIS A 48 -16.61 -2.18 14.77
CA HIS A 48 -15.89 -1.10 15.42
C HIS A 48 -15.14 -0.24 14.40
N TYR A 49 -15.87 0.63 13.71
CA TYR A 49 -15.32 1.48 12.66
C TYR A 49 -14.67 2.74 13.26
N LYS A 50 -13.53 3.13 12.69
CA LYS A 50 -12.81 4.38 13.00
C LYS A 50 -13.30 5.56 12.17
N TYR A 51 -14.03 5.28 11.09
CA TYR A 51 -14.61 6.26 10.17
C TYR A 51 -16.13 6.20 10.25
N GLU A 52 -16.78 7.36 10.15
CA GLU A 52 -18.20 7.45 9.85
C GLU A 52 -18.37 7.09 8.36
N LEU A 53 -19.18 6.06 8.09
CA LEU A 53 -19.33 5.58 6.72
C LEU A 53 -20.17 6.59 5.91
N PRO A 54 -19.73 6.97 4.69
CA PRO A 54 -20.51 7.83 3.80
C PRO A 54 -21.86 7.19 3.41
N GLU A 55 -22.86 8.03 3.12
CA GLU A 55 -24.24 7.59 2.82
C GLU A 55 -24.34 6.65 1.61
N ASN A 56 -23.41 6.74 0.67
CA ASN A 56 -23.33 5.87 -0.50
C ASN A 56 -22.64 4.52 -0.24
N VAL A 57 -22.27 4.20 1.00
CA VAL A 57 -21.94 2.85 1.45
C VAL A 57 -23.26 2.16 1.80
N VAL A 58 -23.74 1.31 0.88
CA VAL A 58 -25.07 0.68 1.01
C VAL A 58 -25.04 -0.65 1.74
N GLU A 59 -23.87 -1.30 1.85
CA GLU A 59 -23.73 -2.62 2.45
C GLU A 59 -22.29 -2.83 2.94
N VAL A 60 -22.13 -3.57 4.07
CA VAL A 60 -20.81 -3.94 4.62
C VAL A 60 -20.80 -5.44 4.92
N HIS A 61 -19.89 -6.16 4.32
CA HIS A 61 -19.59 -7.56 4.58
C HIS A 61 -18.25 -7.66 5.30
N GLU A 62 -18.27 -8.21 6.51
CA GLU A 62 -17.07 -8.33 7.34
C GLU A 62 -16.67 -9.80 7.46
N VAL A 63 -15.41 -10.09 7.13
CA VAL A 63 -14.81 -11.42 7.26
C VAL A 63 -13.54 -11.30 8.10
N PHE A 64 -13.41 -12.12 9.13
CA PHE A 64 -12.24 -12.12 10.00
C PHE A 64 -11.51 -13.45 9.90
N LEU A 65 -10.17 -13.38 9.77
CA LEU A 65 -9.35 -14.57 9.53
C LEU A 65 -9.32 -15.53 10.73
N ASP A 66 -9.48 -15.02 11.94
CA ASP A 66 -9.56 -15.85 13.16
C ASP A 66 -10.89 -16.65 13.25
N ASP A 67 -11.96 -16.20 12.61
CA ASP A 67 -13.19 -17.00 12.47
C ASP A 67 -12.93 -18.36 11.78
N ALA A 68 -11.86 -18.45 10.97
CA ALA A 68 -11.45 -19.70 10.34
C ALA A 68 -11.09 -20.77 11.36
N LEU A 69 -10.50 -20.39 12.50
CA LEU A 69 -10.09 -21.30 13.58
C LEU A 69 -11.29 -21.73 14.42
N GLU A 70 -12.35 -20.93 14.48
CA GLU A 70 -13.57 -21.20 15.25
C GLU A 70 -14.59 -22.03 14.48
N GLN A 71 -14.35 -22.30 13.19
CA GLN A 71 -15.25 -23.15 12.40
C GLN A 71 -15.40 -24.52 13.03
N LYS A 72 -16.57 -24.79 13.60
CA LYS A 72 -16.90 -26.10 14.15
C LYS A 72 -16.89 -27.15 13.06
N LEU A 73 -16.33 -28.31 13.36
CA LEU A 73 -16.55 -29.50 12.57
C LEU A 73 -18.06 -29.69 12.38
N LYS A 74 -18.56 -29.56 11.16
CA LYS A 74 -19.93 -29.92 10.87
C LYS A 74 -20.02 -31.45 10.97
N ASN A 75 -20.50 -31.96 12.13
CA ASN A 75 -20.83 -33.36 12.33
C ASN A 75 -21.85 -33.81 11.29
N GLY A 76 -21.46 -34.69 10.40
CA GLY A 76 -22.26 -35.21 9.32
C GLY A 76 -21.44 -35.49 8.09
N GLY A 77 -20.42 -36.33 8.26
CA GLY A 77 -19.41 -36.58 7.24
C GLY A 77 -19.95 -37.21 5.97
N ARG A 78 -20.33 -36.37 5.01
CA ARG A 78 -20.13 -36.79 3.61
C ARG A 78 -18.63 -37.10 3.50
N LYS A 79 -18.28 -38.34 3.12
CA LYS A 79 -16.89 -38.64 2.75
C LYS A 79 -16.49 -37.65 1.65
N LEU A 80 -15.58 -36.74 1.96
CA LEU A 80 -15.02 -35.82 1.00
C LEU A 80 -14.41 -36.65 -0.13
N ARG A 81 -14.86 -36.44 -1.34
CA ARG A 81 -14.32 -37.07 -2.55
C ARG A 81 -13.74 -35.97 -3.41
N PHE A 82 -12.49 -36.08 -3.74
CA PHE A 82 -11.79 -35.16 -4.61
C PHE A 82 -11.46 -35.86 -5.92
N THR A 83 -11.57 -35.15 -7.04
CA THR A 83 -11.06 -35.60 -8.32
C THR A 83 -9.54 -35.56 -8.29
N GLN A 84 -8.89 -36.18 -9.29
CA GLN A 84 -7.44 -36.11 -9.39
C GLN A 84 -6.95 -34.68 -9.64
N GLU A 85 -7.68 -33.91 -10.45
CA GLU A 85 -7.39 -32.50 -10.72
C GLU A 85 -7.45 -31.66 -9.44
N GLU A 86 -8.54 -31.72 -8.67
CA GLU A 86 -8.68 -31.01 -7.40
C GLU A 86 -7.55 -31.35 -6.41
N ARG A 87 -7.17 -32.63 -6.37
CA ARG A 87 -6.06 -33.07 -5.52
C ARG A 87 -4.74 -32.45 -5.97
N THR A 88 -4.48 -32.46 -7.28
CA THR A 88 -3.26 -31.88 -7.85
C THR A 88 -3.17 -30.38 -7.58
N GLU A 89 -4.27 -29.63 -7.74
CA GLU A 89 -4.27 -28.18 -7.48
C GLU A 89 -4.13 -27.86 -5.98
N LEU A 90 -4.66 -28.70 -5.09
CA LEU A 90 -4.40 -28.58 -3.65
C LEU A 90 -2.94 -28.90 -3.29
N GLU A 91 -2.32 -29.90 -3.93
CA GLU A 91 -0.90 -30.24 -3.76
C GLU A 91 -0.02 -29.04 -4.15
N LYS A 92 -0.25 -28.44 -5.31
CA LYS A 92 0.45 -27.23 -5.78
C LYS A 92 0.29 -26.07 -4.81
N LEU A 93 -0.92 -25.84 -4.30
CA LEU A 93 -1.18 -24.80 -3.29
C LEU A 93 -0.31 -25.02 -2.04
N PHE A 94 -0.20 -26.25 -1.54
CA PHE A 94 0.57 -26.55 -0.32
C PHE A 94 2.09 -26.46 -0.55
N GLU A 95 2.53 -26.67 -1.79
CA GLU A 95 3.92 -26.49 -2.20
C GLU A 95 4.29 -25.03 -2.50
N GLY A 96 3.30 -24.17 -2.71
CA GLY A 96 3.50 -22.79 -3.14
C GLY A 96 3.85 -22.70 -4.63
N GLU A 97 3.26 -23.57 -5.45
CA GLU A 97 3.42 -23.63 -6.91
C GLU A 97 2.22 -23.02 -7.63
N SER A 98 2.44 -22.54 -8.86
CA SER A 98 1.37 -21.99 -9.70
C SER A 98 0.25 -23.02 -9.93
N LEU A 99 -0.98 -22.59 -9.78
CA LEU A 99 -2.15 -23.45 -9.76
C LEU A 99 -3.33 -22.85 -10.54
N ASN A 100 -4.33 -23.67 -10.85
CA ASN A 100 -5.58 -23.23 -11.42
C ASN A 100 -6.56 -22.83 -10.32
N TRP A 101 -6.73 -21.52 -10.10
CA TRP A 101 -7.59 -20.97 -9.05
C TRP A 101 -9.07 -21.27 -9.27
N ASP A 102 -9.54 -21.40 -10.51
CA ASP A 102 -10.95 -21.72 -10.83
C ASP A 102 -11.35 -23.07 -10.24
N VAL A 103 -10.45 -24.05 -10.22
CA VAL A 103 -10.68 -25.36 -9.59
C VAL A 103 -10.89 -25.22 -8.08
N LEU A 104 -10.12 -24.35 -7.41
CA LEU A 104 -10.30 -24.06 -5.99
C LEU A 104 -11.58 -23.29 -5.72
N PHE A 105 -11.90 -22.29 -6.56
CA PHE A 105 -13.18 -21.57 -6.44
C PHE A 105 -14.38 -22.50 -6.58
N GLU A 106 -14.40 -23.40 -7.56
CA GLU A 106 -15.44 -24.41 -7.69
C GLU A 106 -15.54 -25.30 -6.44
N LEU A 107 -14.40 -25.75 -5.92
CA LEU A 107 -14.33 -26.63 -4.77
C LEU A 107 -14.95 -26.02 -3.52
N PHE A 108 -14.67 -24.74 -3.23
CA PHE A 108 -15.13 -24.07 -2.02
C PHE A 108 -16.45 -23.35 -2.17
N GLN A 109 -16.77 -22.81 -3.35
CA GLN A 109 -18.04 -22.12 -3.61
C GLN A 109 -19.17 -23.04 -4.03
N ASP A 110 -18.96 -23.93 -4.98
CA ASP A 110 -20.02 -24.74 -5.56
C ASP A 110 -20.15 -26.10 -4.87
N LYS A 111 -19.02 -26.80 -4.62
CA LYS A 111 -19.03 -28.06 -3.87
C LYS A 111 -19.12 -27.85 -2.36
N LYS A 112 -18.93 -26.59 -1.87
CA LYS A 112 -19.04 -26.17 -0.47
C LYS A 112 -18.21 -27.02 0.49
N VAL A 113 -17.00 -27.36 0.10
CA VAL A 113 -16.05 -28.08 0.95
C VAL A 113 -15.69 -27.22 2.15
N ASN A 114 -15.84 -27.79 3.36
CA ASN A 114 -15.42 -27.10 4.57
C ASN A 114 -13.89 -27.26 4.73
N PRO A 115 -13.11 -26.15 4.83
CA PRO A 115 -11.64 -26.20 4.92
C PRO A 115 -11.13 -26.99 6.11
N VAL A 116 -11.75 -26.86 7.29
CA VAL A 116 -11.35 -27.58 8.50
C VAL A 116 -11.57 -29.09 8.35
N ASN A 117 -12.73 -29.48 7.82
CA ASN A 117 -13.00 -30.89 7.53
C ASN A 117 -12.04 -31.48 6.50
N MET A 118 -11.66 -30.68 5.49
CA MET A 118 -10.67 -31.09 4.49
C MET A 118 -9.29 -31.32 5.14
N MET A 119 -8.83 -30.40 5.98
CA MET A 119 -7.56 -30.51 6.68
C MET A 119 -7.50 -31.66 7.69
N MET A 120 -8.64 -32.16 8.15
CA MET A 120 -8.73 -33.35 9.00
C MET A 120 -8.95 -34.64 8.20
N SER A 121 -9.01 -34.56 6.88
CA SER A 121 -9.25 -35.72 6.03
C SER A 121 -7.98 -36.58 5.84
N PRO A 122 -8.13 -37.89 5.60
CA PRO A 122 -7.00 -38.74 5.24
C PRO A 122 -6.27 -38.28 3.97
N MET A 123 -7.00 -37.62 3.04
CA MET A 123 -6.42 -37.07 1.82
C MET A 123 -5.39 -35.98 2.14
N PHE A 124 -5.76 -35.00 2.96
CA PHE A 124 -4.84 -33.93 3.36
C PHE A 124 -3.60 -34.48 4.07
N LEU A 125 -3.80 -35.39 5.05
CA LEU A 125 -2.70 -36.02 5.76
C LEU A 125 -1.74 -36.76 4.81
N ASN A 126 -2.29 -37.50 3.84
CA ASN A 126 -1.47 -38.22 2.85
C ASN A 126 -0.65 -37.26 1.97
N ILE A 127 -1.23 -36.14 1.54
CA ILE A 127 -0.49 -35.12 0.79
C ILE A 127 0.66 -34.57 1.65
N ILE A 128 0.39 -34.15 2.88
CA ILE A 128 1.41 -33.59 3.77
C ILE A 128 2.52 -34.64 4.03
N MET A 129 2.18 -35.91 4.22
CA MET A 129 3.17 -36.98 4.38
C MET A 129 4.05 -37.14 3.12
N GLN A 130 3.44 -37.18 1.95
CA GLN A 130 4.17 -37.27 0.66
C GLN A 130 5.12 -36.11 0.44
N LEU A 131 4.69 -34.87 0.78
CA LEU A 131 5.53 -33.67 0.67
C LEU A 131 6.70 -33.71 1.68
N CYS A 132 6.47 -34.17 2.91
CA CYS A 132 7.55 -34.36 3.90
C CYS A 132 8.56 -35.41 3.45
N GLU A 133 8.10 -36.56 2.92
CA GLU A 133 8.97 -37.65 2.50
C GLU A 133 9.73 -37.33 1.19
N GLY A 134 9.16 -36.47 0.34
CA GLY A 134 9.73 -36.10 -0.95
C GLY A 134 10.58 -34.85 -0.92
N ARG A 135 9.92 -33.70 -0.75
CA ARG A 135 10.52 -32.36 -0.94
C ARG A 135 11.06 -31.73 0.34
N PHE A 136 10.40 -32.00 1.48
CA PHE A 136 10.68 -31.34 2.75
C PHE A 136 11.26 -32.30 3.81
N THR A 137 12.12 -33.25 3.38
CA THR A 137 12.71 -34.30 4.21
C THR A 137 13.52 -33.82 5.41
N TYR A 138 13.93 -32.54 5.40
CA TYR A 138 14.68 -31.89 6.46
C TYR A 138 13.77 -31.27 7.55
N LEU A 139 12.44 -31.31 7.37
CA LEU A 139 11.47 -30.76 8.31
C LEU A 139 10.81 -31.87 9.13
N SER A 140 10.43 -31.54 10.37
CA SER A 140 9.56 -32.44 11.12
C SER A 140 8.15 -32.42 10.53
N PHE A 141 7.48 -33.56 10.50
CA PHE A 141 6.08 -33.65 10.05
C PHE A 141 5.17 -32.66 10.79
N THR A 142 5.33 -32.57 12.11
CA THR A 142 4.51 -31.69 12.96
C THR A 142 4.68 -30.23 12.59
N ASP A 143 5.91 -29.75 12.44
CA ASP A 143 6.19 -28.35 12.09
C ASP A 143 5.66 -28.03 10.71
N PHE A 144 5.87 -28.94 9.74
CA PHE A 144 5.38 -28.77 8.37
C PHE A 144 3.84 -28.76 8.32
N TYR A 145 3.18 -29.69 9.01
CA TYR A 145 1.72 -29.74 9.10
C TYR A 145 1.13 -28.44 9.62
N TYR A 146 1.63 -27.94 10.75
CA TYR A 146 1.11 -26.70 11.32
C TYR A 146 1.45 -25.48 10.50
N ASN A 147 2.61 -25.44 9.85
CA ASN A 147 2.97 -24.37 8.94
C ASN A 147 2.01 -24.31 7.74
N VAL A 148 1.82 -25.42 7.04
CA VAL A 148 0.90 -25.49 5.89
C VAL A 148 -0.53 -25.12 6.33
N ARG A 149 -0.99 -25.65 7.47
CA ARG A 149 -2.31 -25.30 7.98
C ARG A 149 -2.46 -23.81 8.24
N SER A 150 -1.50 -23.17 8.88
CA SER A 150 -1.55 -21.71 9.17
C SER A 150 -1.50 -20.86 7.92
N MET A 151 -0.77 -21.29 6.91
CA MET A 151 -0.69 -20.60 5.62
C MET A 151 -2.00 -20.70 4.83
N VAL A 152 -2.58 -21.90 4.78
CA VAL A 152 -3.63 -22.22 3.78
C VAL A 152 -5.03 -22.01 4.33
N LEU A 153 -5.26 -22.24 5.63
CA LEU A 153 -6.61 -22.16 6.21
C LEU A 153 -7.29 -20.80 6.03
N PRO A 154 -6.62 -19.66 6.24
CA PRO A 154 -7.26 -18.36 6.06
C PRO A 154 -7.79 -18.13 4.65
N GLN A 155 -7.00 -18.43 3.62
CA GLN A 155 -7.41 -18.25 2.23
C GLN A 155 -8.53 -19.19 1.79
N LEU A 156 -8.48 -20.46 2.23
CA LEU A 156 -9.53 -21.41 1.94
C LEU A 156 -10.86 -21.01 2.64
N TYR A 157 -10.75 -20.47 3.85
CA TYR A 157 -11.88 -19.92 4.57
C TYR A 157 -12.51 -18.73 3.82
N LEU A 158 -11.69 -17.81 3.31
CA LEU A 158 -12.16 -16.68 2.50
C LEU A 158 -12.90 -17.15 1.25
N MET A 159 -12.42 -18.20 0.58
CA MET A 159 -13.11 -18.76 -0.60
C MET A 159 -14.49 -19.38 -0.28
N THR A 160 -14.78 -19.69 0.99
CA THR A 160 -16.12 -20.21 1.40
C THR A 160 -17.13 -19.12 1.68
N GLN A 161 -16.73 -17.85 1.69
CA GLN A 161 -17.60 -16.75 2.05
C GLN A 161 -18.64 -16.47 0.97
N GLU A 162 -19.78 -15.92 1.37
CA GLU A 162 -20.78 -15.43 0.44
C GLU A 162 -20.24 -14.22 -0.31
N VAL A 163 -20.32 -14.28 -1.64
CA VAL A 163 -19.80 -13.21 -2.50
C VAL A 163 -20.87 -12.13 -2.65
N PRO A 164 -20.62 -10.88 -2.24
CA PRO A 164 -21.55 -9.78 -2.43
C PRO A 164 -21.86 -9.55 -3.92
N GLN A 165 -23.11 -9.24 -4.25
CA GLN A 165 -23.47 -8.91 -5.63
C GLN A 165 -23.08 -7.46 -5.96
N ALA A 166 -22.36 -7.29 -7.07
CA ALA A 166 -21.92 -5.99 -7.57
C ALA A 166 -21.81 -5.98 -9.10
N ASP A 167 -21.76 -4.80 -9.68
CA ASP A 167 -21.47 -4.61 -11.12
C ASP A 167 -19.98 -4.68 -11.40
N ILE A 168 -19.14 -4.27 -10.44
CA ILE A 168 -17.68 -4.26 -10.49
C ILE A 168 -17.15 -4.72 -9.13
N TYR A 169 -16.07 -5.53 -9.15
CA TYR A 169 -15.24 -5.83 -7.98
C TYR A 169 -13.96 -5.01 -8.06
N HIS A 170 -13.58 -4.37 -6.95
CA HIS A 170 -12.39 -3.52 -6.91
C HIS A 170 -11.59 -3.83 -5.64
N ALA A 171 -10.45 -4.50 -5.78
CA ALA A 171 -9.53 -4.79 -4.68
C ALA A 171 -8.42 -3.74 -4.60
N THR A 172 -7.97 -3.46 -3.38
CA THR A 172 -6.92 -2.45 -3.10
C THR A 172 -5.54 -3.04 -2.84
N ALA A 173 -5.39 -4.34 -2.98
CA ALA A 173 -4.13 -5.10 -2.89
C ALA A 173 -4.26 -6.46 -3.58
N THR A 174 -3.14 -7.08 -3.91
CA THR A 174 -3.09 -8.46 -4.47
C THR A 174 -3.24 -9.56 -3.43
N GLY A 175 -3.21 -9.26 -2.12
CA GLY A 175 -3.29 -10.22 -1.04
C GLY A 175 -4.62 -11.00 -0.97
N TYR A 176 -5.16 -11.15 0.21
CA TYR A 176 -6.47 -11.78 0.40
C TYR A 176 -7.59 -11.04 -0.34
N SER A 177 -7.48 -9.71 -0.46
CA SER A 177 -8.43 -8.90 -1.23
C SER A 177 -8.38 -9.21 -2.73
N GLY A 178 -7.21 -9.51 -3.28
CA GLY A 178 -7.05 -9.97 -4.67
C GLY A 178 -7.73 -11.31 -4.94
N ILE A 179 -7.61 -12.27 -4.01
CA ILE A 179 -8.31 -13.56 -4.10
C ILE A 179 -9.82 -13.36 -4.11
N LEU A 180 -10.36 -12.51 -3.23
CA LEU A 180 -11.80 -12.24 -3.18
C LEU A 180 -12.30 -11.49 -4.42
N GLY A 181 -11.50 -10.58 -4.99
CA GLY A 181 -11.79 -9.93 -6.26
C GLY A 181 -11.87 -10.92 -7.42
N SER A 182 -10.91 -11.83 -7.48
CA SER A 182 -10.89 -12.94 -8.45
C SER A 182 -12.10 -13.85 -8.29
N LEU A 183 -12.43 -14.20 -7.05
CA LEU A 183 -13.61 -15.00 -6.72
C LEU A 183 -14.91 -14.31 -7.15
N GLY A 184 -15.04 -13.00 -6.92
CA GLY A 184 -16.20 -12.21 -7.34
C GLY A 184 -16.38 -12.22 -8.86
N LYS A 185 -15.29 -12.00 -9.61
CA LYS A 185 -15.28 -12.12 -11.06
C LYS A 185 -15.64 -13.54 -11.52
N TRP A 186 -15.02 -14.54 -10.93
CA TRP A 186 -15.27 -15.94 -11.27
C TRP A 186 -16.76 -16.30 -11.08
N LYS A 187 -17.35 -15.89 -9.93
CA LYS A 187 -18.72 -16.23 -9.54
C LYS A 187 -19.78 -15.57 -10.41
N TYR A 188 -19.66 -14.25 -10.63
CA TYR A 188 -20.71 -13.46 -11.29
C TYR A 188 -20.35 -13.00 -12.70
N LYS A 189 -19.15 -13.31 -13.18
CA LYS A 189 -18.64 -12.89 -14.49
C LYS A 189 -18.68 -11.36 -14.66
N LYS A 190 -18.45 -10.64 -13.57
CA LYS A 190 -18.39 -9.18 -13.55
C LYS A 190 -16.93 -8.69 -13.58
N PRO A 191 -16.66 -7.47 -14.09
CA PRO A 191 -15.30 -6.92 -14.13
C PRO A 191 -14.62 -6.86 -12.76
N PHE A 192 -13.31 -7.10 -12.76
CA PHE A 192 -12.45 -6.99 -11.59
C PHE A 192 -11.32 -6.00 -11.83
N ILE A 193 -11.18 -5.02 -10.94
CA ILE A 193 -10.12 -4.01 -10.92
C ILE A 193 -9.24 -4.27 -9.71
N LEU A 194 -7.94 -4.23 -9.94
CA LEU A 194 -6.94 -4.26 -8.88
C LEU A 194 -6.21 -2.92 -8.83
N THR A 195 -6.21 -2.26 -7.67
CA THR A 195 -5.40 -1.06 -7.42
C THR A 195 -4.31 -1.39 -6.41
N GLU A 196 -3.05 -1.19 -6.77
CA GLU A 196 -1.92 -1.33 -5.86
C GLU A 196 -1.31 0.03 -5.53
N HIS A 197 -1.36 0.41 -4.25
CA HIS A 197 -0.69 1.61 -3.73
C HIS A 197 0.82 1.38 -3.49
N GLY A 198 1.22 0.14 -3.26
CA GLY A 198 2.59 -0.38 -3.17
C GLY A 198 2.64 -1.75 -3.83
N ILE A 199 3.82 -2.32 -4.01
CA ILE A 199 3.97 -3.68 -4.57
C ILE A 199 3.86 -4.69 -3.44
N TYR A 200 2.68 -5.26 -3.27
CA TYR A 200 2.31 -6.15 -2.16
C TYR A 200 3.32 -7.29 -1.94
N THR A 201 3.72 -7.99 -3.00
CA THR A 201 4.68 -9.09 -2.90
C THR A 201 6.02 -8.66 -2.31
N ARG A 202 6.54 -7.48 -2.69
CA ARG A 202 7.80 -6.95 -2.16
C ARG A 202 7.66 -6.55 -0.70
N GLU A 203 6.56 -5.91 -0.33
CA GLU A 203 6.27 -5.51 1.05
C GLU A 203 6.17 -6.72 1.96
N ARG A 204 5.45 -7.78 1.52
CA ARG A 204 5.34 -9.04 2.26
C ARG A 204 6.67 -9.78 2.36
N GLU A 205 7.47 -9.81 1.30
CA GLU A 205 8.80 -10.42 1.31
C GLU A 205 9.71 -9.74 2.34
N GLU A 206 9.79 -8.40 2.34
CA GLU A 206 10.57 -7.65 3.32
C GLU A 206 10.09 -7.89 4.76
N GLU A 207 8.79 -7.89 5.00
CA GLU A 207 8.21 -8.17 6.29
C GLU A 207 8.57 -9.57 6.79
N LEU A 208 8.41 -10.59 5.94
CA LEU A 208 8.73 -11.97 6.28
C LEU A 208 10.22 -12.20 6.55
N LEU A 209 11.11 -11.54 5.79
CA LEU A 209 12.55 -11.63 6.03
C LEU A 209 12.92 -11.11 7.42
N ARG A 210 12.23 -10.09 7.93
CA ARG A 210 12.43 -9.50 9.26
C ARG A 210 11.62 -10.22 10.36
N ALA A 211 10.56 -10.94 10.00
CA ALA A 211 9.67 -11.59 10.97
C ALA A 211 10.36 -12.64 11.82
N GLN A 212 10.08 -12.60 13.11
CA GLN A 212 10.58 -13.61 14.08
C GLN A 212 9.58 -14.75 14.32
N TRP A 213 8.30 -14.54 13.99
CA TRP A 213 7.23 -15.51 14.17
C TRP A 213 7.21 -16.62 13.11
N VAL A 214 7.89 -16.41 11.96
CA VAL A 214 8.09 -17.44 10.93
C VAL A 214 9.49 -18.03 11.08
N LEU A 215 9.56 -19.35 11.27
CA LEU A 215 10.84 -20.05 11.32
C LEU A 215 11.60 -19.89 10.00
N PRO A 216 12.93 -19.70 10.02
CA PRO A 216 13.72 -19.36 8.85
C PRO A 216 13.50 -20.26 7.63
N TYR A 217 13.34 -21.57 7.86
CA TYR A 217 13.15 -22.57 6.82
C TYR A 217 11.73 -22.56 6.19
N PHE A 218 10.77 -21.84 6.77
CA PHE A 218 9.43 -21.65 6.18
C PHE A 218 9.26 -20.32 5.46
N LYS A 219 10.19 -19.37 5.60
CA LYS A 219 10.03 -18.03 5.00
C LYS A 219 9.79 -18.09 3.51
N ASN A 220 10.51 -18.92 2.77
CA ASN A 220 10.32 -19.06 1.33
C ASN A 220 8.92 -19.59 0.96
N GLN A 221 8.33 -20.50 1.76
CA GLN A 221 6.98 -20.98 1.51
C GLN A 221 5.94 -19.86 1.67
N TRP A 222 6.08 -19.05 2.73
CA TRP A 222 5.22 -17.89 2.95
C TRP A 222 5.38 -16.84 1.83
N ILE A 223 6.60 -16.55 1.38
CA ILE A 223 6.87 -15.64 0.28
C ILE A 223 6.20 -16.15 -1.01
N ASN A 224 6.37 -17.43 -1.33
CA ASN A 224 5.72 -18.03 -2.50
C ASN A 224 4.19 -17.98 -2.40
N MET A 225 3.62 -18.19 -1.21
CA MET A 225 2.18 -18.07 -0.98
C MET A 225 1.67 -16.66 -1.35
N PHE A 226 2.34 -15.61 -0.91
CA PHE A 226 1.94 -14.24 -1.26
C PHE A 226 2.15 -13.91 -2.74
N ARG A 227 3.14 -14.54 -3.40
CA ARG A 227 3.28 -14.47 -4.86
C ARG A 227 2.09 -15.12 -5.57
N LEU A 228 1.65 -16.30 -5.13
CA LEU A 228 0.47 -16.96 -5.68
C LEU A 228 -0.80 -16.09 -5.56
N PHE A 229 -0.94 -15.30 -4.50
CA PHE A 229 -2.06 -14.37 -4.38
C PHE A 229 -2.01 -13.27 -5.46
N SER A 230 -0.80 -12.77 -5.74
CA SER A 230 -0.61 -11.79 -6.81
C SER A 230 -0.85 -12.41 -8.19
N ASP A 231 -0.38 -13.64 -8.42
CA ASP A 231 -0.63 -14.38 -9.66
C ASP A 231 -2.15 -14.54 -9.88
N CYS A 232 -2.90 -14.96 -8.84
CA CYS A 232 -4.36 -15.06 -8.89
C CYS A 232 -5.01 -13.73 -9.29
N ALA A 233 -4.62 -12.64 -8.63
CA ALA A 233 -5.20 -11.34 -8.87
C ALA A 233 -4.87 -10.80 -10.26
N TYR A 234 -3.62 -10.93 -10.72
CA TYR A 234 -3.18 -10.50 -12.05
C TYR A 234 -3.82 -11.32 -13.17
N GLU A 235 -4.00 -12.63 -12.98
CA GLU A 235 -4.68 -13.50 -13.94
C GLU A 235 -6.13 -13.05 -14.14
N HIS A 236 -6.86 -12.82 -13.05
CA HIS A 236 -8.29 -12.54 -13.10
C HIS A 236 -8.64 -11.06 -13.33
N ALA A 237 -7.79 -10.11 -12.96
CA ALA A 237 -8.10 -8.70 -13.15
C ALA A 237 -8.28 -8.34 -14.63
N ASP A 238 -9.24 -7.44 -14.91
CA ASP A 238 -9.41 -6.81 -16.22
C ASP A 238 -8.54 -5.56 -16.35
N VAL A 239 -8.36 -4.86 -15.23
CA VAL A 239 -7.51 -3.69 -15.13
C VAL A 239 -6.70 -3.77 -13.85
N VAL A 240 -5.40 -3.51 -13.96
CA VAL A 240 -4.46 -3.42 -12.84
C VAL A 240 -3.86 -2.02 -12.84
N THR A 241 -4.05 -1.31 -11.73
CA THR A 241 -3.57 0.07 -11.63
C THR A 241 -2.43 0.20 -10.64
N ALA A 242 -1.52 1.10 -10.94
CA ALA A 242 -0.47 1.53 -10.03
C ALA A 242 -0.32 3.05 -10.07
N LEU A 243 0.33 3.62 -9.05
CA LEU A 243 0.46 5.06 -8.88
C LEU A 243 1.40 5.71 -9.91
N TYR A 244 2.31 4.94 -10.51
CA TYR A 244 3.31 5.44 -11.46
C TYR A 244 3.86 4.34 -12.37
N LYS A 245 4.38 4.75 -13.54
CA LYS A 245 4.79 3.84 -14.62
C LYS A 245 5.83 2.78 -14.21
N LYS A 246 6.79 3.13 -13.34
CA LYS A 246 7.80 2.17 -12.87
C LYS A 246 7.18 1.03 -12.04
N ALA A 247 6.11 1.33 -11.29
CA ALA A 247 5.36 0.30 -10.56
C ALA A 247 4.64 -0.65 -11.52
N ASN A 248 4.04 -0.14 -12.62
CA ASN A 248 3.50 -1.02 -13.67
C ASN A 248 4.57 -1.93 -14.29
N GLY A 249 5.80 -1.43 -14.48
CA GLY A 249 6.92 -2.27 -14.93
C GLY A 249 7.20 -3.42 -13.96
N ILE A 250 7.16 -3.17 -12.66
CA ILE A 250 7.32 -4.22 -11.63
C ILE A 250 6.14 -5.20 -11.65
N GLN A 251 4.90 -4.73 -11.79
CA GLN A 251 3.72 -5.59 -11.94
C GLN A 251 3.86 -6.50 -13.16
N HIS A 252 4.38 -5.99 -14.27
CA HIS A 252 4.67 -6.78 -15.47
C HIS A 252 5.75 -7.84 -15.22
N GLU A 253 6.86 -7.47 -14.57
CA GLU A 253 7.91 -8.41 -14.15
C GLU A 253 7.37 -9.53 -13.22
N LEU A 254 6.34 -9.23 -12.44
CA LEU A 254 5.64 -10.17 -11.57
C LEU A 254 4.54 -10.98 -12.27
N GLY A 255 4.42 -10.87 -13.59
CA GLY A 255 3.51 -11.71 -14.40
C GLY A 255 2.21 -11.04 -14.84
N CYS A 256 1.96 -9.77 -14.51
CA CYS A 256 0.78 -9.08 -15.02
C CYS A 256 0.91 -8.77 -16.51
N GLU A 257 -0.14 -9.03 -17.30
CA GLU A 257 -0.16 -8.70 -18.72
C GLU A 257 -0.12 -7.17 -18.94
N GLU A 258 0.74 -6.69 -19.85
CA GLU A 258 0.91 -5.28 -20.14
C GLU A 258 -0.40 -4.60 -20.57
N SER A 259 -1.27 -5.32 -21.28
CA SER A 259 -2.59 -4.83 -21.73
C SER A 259 -3.55 -4.44 -20.61
N LYS A 260 -3.35 -4.97 -19.40
CA LYS A 260 -4.17 -4.70 -18.21
C LYS A 260 -3.65 -3.53 -17.39
N LEU A 261 -2.40 -3.09 -17.62
CA LEU A 261 -1.70 -2.13 -16.78
C LEU A 261 -2.11 -0.69 -17.08
N MET A 262 -2.45 0.06 -16.04
CA MET A 262 -2.78 1.47 -16.11
C MET A 262 -2.09 2.25 -14.98
N VAL A 263 -1.79 3.53 -15.23
CA VAL A 263 -1.30 4.44 -14.19
C VAL A 263 -2.45 5.29 -13.70
N THR A 264 -2.74 5.22 -12.40
CA THR A 264 -3.74 6.05 -11.71
C THR A 264 -3.06 6.74 -10.53
N PRO A 265 -2.44 7.91 -10.73
CA PRO A 265 -1.74 8.59 -9.65
C PRO A 265 -2.71 9.08 -8.59
N ASN A 266 -2.22 9.13 -7.34
CA ASN A 266 -2.93 9.81 -6.28
C ASN A 266 -3.03 11.31 -6.57
N GLY A 267 -4.11 11.92 -6.10
CA GLY A 267 -4.32 13.36 -6.13
C GLY A 267 -4.36 13.96 -4.75
N VAL A 268 -4.16 15.28 -4.69
CA VAL A 268 -4.28 16.08 -3.48
C VAL A 268 -5.31 17.19 -3.66
N HIS A 269 -5.89 17.63 -2.55
CA HIS A 269 -6.83 18.75 -2.48
C HIS A 269 -6.09 20.08 -2.63
N THR A 270 -5.83 20.50 -3.88
CA THR A 270 -5.04 21.71 -4.17
C THR A 270 -5.73 23.00 -3.71
N GLU A 271 -7.06 23.01 -3.59
CA GLU A 271 -7.85 24.12 -3.06
C GLU A 271 -7.50 24.47 -1.61
N LYS A 272 -7.07 23.51 -0.81
CA LYS A 272 -6.61 23.73 0.57
C LYS A 272 -5.34 24.58 0.64
N PHE A 273 -4.59 24.64 -0.44
CA PHE A 273 -3.32 25.37 -0.56
C PHE A 273 -3.45 26.66 -1.41
N ALA A 274 -4.64 26.98 -1.92
CA ALA A 274 -4.85 28.15 -2.79
C ALA A 274 -4.42 29.48 -2.17
N GLY A 275 -4.58 29.63 -0.85
CA GLY A 275 -4.19 30.82 -0.10
C GLY A 275 -2.71 30.86 0.36
N VAL A 276 -1.88 29.86 -0.02
CA VAL A 276 -0.47 29.84 0.38
C VAL A 276 0.34 30.75 -0.54
N GLY A 277 0.79 31.88 0.00
CA GLY A 277 1.69 32.81 -0.66
C GLY A 277 3.17 32.48 -0.44
N VAL A 278 4.04 33.40 -0.85
CA VAL A 278 5.46 33.39 -0.53
C VAL A 278 5.58 33.61 1.00
N LYS A 279 6.50 32.89 1.64
CA LYS A 279 6.78 33.09 3.08
C LYS A 279 7.23 34.55 3.32
N GLU A 280 6.72 35.15 4.38
CA GLU A 280 7.19 36.46 4.85
C GLU A 280 8.68 36.38 5.26
N ALA A 281 9.47 37.33 4.81
CA ALA A 281 10.90 37.35 5.10
C ALA A 281 11.15 37.69 6.58
N ASP A 282 11.73 36.76 7.31
CA ASP A 282 12.15 36.93 8.72
C ASP A 282 13.68 36.80 8.90
N GLY A 283 14.41 36.78 7.79
CA GLY A 283 15.87 36.61 7.77
C GLY A 283 16.33 35.16 7.94
N CYS A 284 15.42 34.22 8.03
CA CYS A 284 15.73 32.78 8.12
C CYS A 284 15.17 32.04 6.91
N VAL A 285 15.85 30.95 6.53
CA VAL A 285 15.33 29.96 5.58
C VAL A 285 14.76 28.78 6.34
N ASP A 286 13.48 28.53 6.18
CA ASP A 286 12.75 27.44 6.84
C ASP A 286 12.54 26.27 5.91
N ILE A 287 13.09 25.13 6.28
CA ILE A 287 13.04 23.87 5.56
C ILE A 287 11.99 23.00 6.24
N GLY A 288 11.02 22.48 5.49
CA GLY A 288 9.97 21.62 6.04
C GLY A 288 10.16 20.15 5.64
N ALA A 289 9.84 19.23 6.53
CA ALA A 289 9.68 17.82 6.23
C ALA A 289 8.30 17.36 6.74
N ILE A 290 7.44 16.93 5.83
CA ILE A 290 6.09 16.42 6.15
C ILE A 290 6.18 14.91 6.19
N VAL A 291 6.49 14.34 7.36
CA VAL A 291 6.81 12.93 7.51
C VAL A 291 6.43 12.41 8.90
N ARG A 292 5.97 11.16 8.99
CA ARG A 292 5.92 10.42 10.27
C ARG A 292 7.35 10.10 10.70
N ILE A 293 7.61 10.12 12.00
CA ILE A 293 8.93 9.77 12.53
C ILE A 293 9.04 8.25 12.60
N ALA A 294 9.63 7.67 11.56
CA ALA A 294 9.82 6.23 11.37
C ALA A 294 11.14 5.96 10.61
N LYS A 295 11.74 4.81 10.83
CA LYS A 295 13.03 4.41 10.21
C LYS A 295 13.02 4.51 8.69
N ILE A 296 11.90 4.18 8.04
CA ILE A 296 11.75 4.24 6.57
C ILE A 296 11.87 5.67 6.00
N LYS A 297 11.62 6.70 6.83
CA LYS A 297 11.69 8.12 6.45
C LYS A 297 13.11 8.70 6.57
N ASP A 298 14.04 7.95 7.15
CA ASP A 298 15.47 8.26 7.29
C ASP A 298 15.75 9.67 7.83
N ILE A 299 15.11 9.98 8.96
CA ILE A 299 15.26 11.27 9.65
C ILE A 299 16.73 11.51 10.07
N LYS A 300 17.50 10.45 10.33
CA LYS A 300 18.92 10.58 10.69
C LYS A 300 19.74 11.17 9.56
N THR A 301 19.58 10.70 8.32
CA THR A 301 20.24 11.31 7.15
C THR A 301 19.83 12.77 6.97
N MET A 302 18.56 13.10 7.23
CA MET A 302 18.04 14.47 7.22
C MET A 302 18.76 15.35 8.26
N ILE A 303 18.92 14.86 9.50
CA ILE A 303 19.63 15.56 10.58
C ILE A 303 21.10 15.78 10.23
N TYR A 304 21.79 14.76 9.74
CA TYR A 304 23.20 14.89 9.30
C TYR A 304 23.37 15.94 8.20
N ALA A 305 22.51 15.91 7.17
CA ALA A 305 22.55 16.89 6.09
C ALA A 305 22.24 18.31 6.59
N PHE A 306 21.23 18.46 7.47
CA PHE A 306 20.90 19.75 8.03
C PHE A 306 22.00 20.30 8.95
N ALA A 307 22.71 19.46 9.69
CA ALA A 307 23.86 19.86 10.50
C ALA A 307 24.92 20.59 9.66
N GLU A 308 25.23 20.06 8.46
CA GLU A 308 26.16 20.69 7.53
C GLU A 308 25.59 22.00 6.94
N VAL A 309 24.31 22.02 6.59
CA VAL A 309 23.61 23.23 6.12
C VAL A 309 23.65 24.31 7.21
N ARG A 310 23.32 23.97 8.44
CA ARG A 310 23.29 24.91 9.57
C ARG A 310 24.68 25.48 9.88
N ARG A 311 25.73 24.66 9.73
CA ARG A 311 27.12 25.09 9.93
C ARG A 311 27.52 26.15 8.90
N LEU A 312 27.12 26.03 7.64
CA LEU A 312 27.44 26.93 6.55
C LEU A 312 26.49 28.13 6.45
N MET A 313 25.23 27.93 6.81
CA MET A 313 24.16 28.94 6.79
C MET A 313 23.45 28.99 8.16
N PRO A 314 23.97 29.75 9.14
CA PRO A 314 23.42 29.79 10.49
C PRO A 314 21.95 30.24 10.61
N ASN A 315 21.42 30.94 9.62
CA ASN A 315 20.04 31.41 9.58
C ASN A 315 19.10 30.42 8.86
N THR A 316 19.19 29.11 9.18
CA THR A 316 18.30 28.08 8.67
C THR A 316 17.59 27.35 9.79
N ARG A 317 16.36 26.88 9.57
CA ARG A 317 15.60 26.06 10.51
C ARG A 317 15.02 24.85 9.77
N LEU A 318 14.97 23.70 10.45
CA LEU A 318 14.36 22.48 9.94
C LEU A 318 13.12 22.16 10.77
N HIS A 319 11.96 22.07 10.13
CA HIS A 319 10.68 21.76 10.74
C HIS A 319 10.24 20.36 10.33
N ILE A 320 10.19 19.41 11.27
CA ILE A 320 9.75 18.05 11.06
C ILE A 320 8.30 17.95 11.53
N MET A 321 7.38 17.85 10.57
CA MET A 321 5.93 17.90 10.75
C MET A 321 5.34 16.49 10.61
N GLY A 322 4.86 15.91 11.69
CA GLY A 322 4.23 14.60 11.70
C GLY A 322 4.29 13.94 13.07
N ASP A 323 3.57 12.82 13.16
CA ASP A 323 3.46 12.04 14.39
C ASP A 323 4.67 11.11 14.59
N VAL A 324 4.87 10.68 15.82
CA VAL A 324 5.85 9.66 16.19
C VAL A 324 5.23 8.28 15.97
N ASP A 325 5.76 7.54 15.01
CA ASP A 325 5.34 6.18 14.66
C ASP A 325 6.25 5.12 15.31
N ASP A 326 7.50 5.52 15.61
CA ASP A 326 8.53 4.69 16.27
C ASP A 326 9.23 5.52 17.36
N GLU A 327 8.81 5.32 18.60
CA GLU A 327 9.34 6.04 19.78
C GLU A 327 10.84 5.80 19.99
N GLU A 328 11.31 4.56 19.79
CA GLU A 328 12.73 4.24 19.92
C GLU A 328 13.57 5.02 18.91
N TYR A 329 13.11 5.04 17.66
CA TYR A 329 13.77 5.80 16.59
C TYR A 329 13.72 7.32 16.83
N TYR A 330 12.63 7.82 17.41
CA TYR A 330 12.53 9.23 17.78
C TYR A 330 13.56 9.61 18.85
N GLU A 331 13.73 8.77 19.89
CA GLU A 331 14.76 8.99 20.91
C GLU A 331 16.19 8.93 20.32
N GLU A 332 16.43 8.00 19.38
CA GLU A 332 17.70 7.95 18.64
C GLU A 332 17.95 9.23 17.82
N CYS A 333 16.93 9.81 17.21
CA CYS A 333 17.04 11.08 16.49
C CYS A 333 17.36 12.25 17.43
N LYS A 334 16.72 12.33 18.61
CA LYS A 334 17.04 13.37 19.62
C LYS A 334 18.46 13.25 20.13
N THR A 335 18.88 12.03 20.47
CA THR A 335 20.27 11.77 20.89
C THR A 335 21.28 12.19 19.82
N LEU A 336 20.98 11.93 18.54
CA LEU A 336 21.83 12.36 17.43
C LEU A 336 21.94 13.88 17.33
N ILE A 337 20.84 14.61 17.51
CA ILE A 337 20.82 16.09 17.51
C ILE A 337 21.70 16.64 18.63
N GLU A 338 21.62 16.06 19.83
CA GLU A 338 22.46 16.43 20.98
C GLU A 338 23.95 16.16 20.72
N GLN A 339 24.28 14.97 20.20
CA GLN A 339 25.67 14.59 19.87
C GLN A 339 26.30 15.49 18.80
N LEU A 340 25.52 15.98 17.85
CA LEU A 340 25.97 16.88 16.81
C LEU A 340 25.95 18.37 17.24
N ASP A 341 25.44 18.69 18.43
CA ASP A 341 25.14 20.07 18.92
C ASP A 341 24.44 20.93 17.86
N VAL A 342 23.51 20.33 17.13
CA VAL A 342 22.80 20.99 16.03
C VAL A 342 21.59 21.76 16.59
N LYS A 343 21.51 23.06 16.32
CA LYS A 343 20.38 23.93 16.71
C LYS A 343 19.48 24.22 15.52
N GLY A 344 18.21 24.55 15.81
CA GLY A 344 17.24 24.95 14.77
C GLY A 344 16.48 23.78 14.12
N ILE A 345 16.50 22.60 14.72
CA ILE A 345 15.59 21.50 14.38
C ILE A 345 14.38 21.57 15.31
N ILE A 346 13.18 21.54 14.73
CA ILE A 346 11.90 21.70 15.41
C ILE A 346 11.00 20.51 15.05
N PHE A 347 10.73 19.66 16.02
CA PHE A 347 9.68 18.64 15.90
C PHE A 347 8.35 19.30 16.26
N THR A 348 7.45 19.42 15.30
CA THR A 348 6.18 20.12 15.48
C THR A 348 5.06 19.23 16.02
N GLY A 349 5.23 17.91 15.95
CA GLY A 349 4.13 16.97 16.07
C GLY A 349 3.17 17.09 14.88
N VAL A 350 1.95 16.61 15.08
CA VAL A 350 0.88 16.69 14.08
C VAL A 350 0.41 18.14 13.94
N VAL A 351 0.43 18.65 12.73
CA VAL A 351 -0.01 20.02 12.40
C VAL A 351 -0.97 20.01 11.21
N ASN A 352 -1.75 21.08 11.07
CA ASN A 352 -2.45 21.33 9.82
C ASN A 352 -1.42 21.80 8.77
N VAL A 353 -1.10 20.90 7.82
CA VAL A 353 -0.06 21.14 6.82
C VAL A 353 -0.35 22.37 5.98
N SER A 354 -1.61 22.59 5.52
CA SER A 354 -1.96 23.72 4.67
C SER A 354 -1.77 25.09 5.35
N GLU A 355 -1.87 25.13 6.68
CA GLU A 355 -1.58 26.34 7.45
C GLU A 355 -0.09 26.47 7.79
N TYR A 356 0.54 25.38 8.21
CA TYR A 356 1.93 25.41 8.65
C TYR A 356 2.92 25.68 7.51
N ILE A 357 2.64 25.17 6.30
CA ILE A 357 3.51 25.30 5.12
C ILE A 357 3.69 26.75 4.66
N LYS A 358 2.85 27.68 5.12
CA LYS A 358 3.01 29.14 4.94
C LYS A 358 4.34 29.65 5.50
N LYS A 359 4.86 28.98 6.54
CA LYS A 359 6.13 29.31 7.21
C LYS A 359 7.34 28.66 6.57
N ILE A 360 7.16 27.82 5.56
CA ILE A 360 8.19 26.99 4.97
C ILE A 360 8.63 27.56 3.63
N ASP A 361 9.93 27.57 3.36
CA ASP A 361 10.52 28.03 2.10
C ASP A 361 10.56 26.91 1.05
N PHE A 362 10.97 25.71 1.45
CA PHE A 362 10.96 24.50 0.61
C PHE A 362 10.85 23.24 1.47
N VAL A 363 10.51 22.13 0.85
CA VAL A 363 10.26 20.86 1.54
C VAL A 363 11.35 19.83 1.20
N ILE A 364 11.69 18.96 2.17
CA ILE A 364 12.61 17.85 1.95
C ILE A 364 11.94 16.53 2.29
N LEU A 365 12.30 15.47 1.56
CA LEU A 365 11.89 14.09 1.78
C LEU A 365 13.11 13.18 1.64
N THR A 366 13.44 12.45 2.70
CA THR A 366 14.65 11.62 2.79
C THR A 366 14.38 10.12 2.79
N SER A 367 13.15 9.73 2.54
CA SER A 367 12.70 8.34 2.64
C SER A 367 13.59 7.36 1.88
N ILE A 368 13.76 6.16 2.44
CA ILE A 368 14.44 5.04 1.81
C ILE A 368 13.55 4.35 0.77
N SER A 369 12.23 4.38 1.00
CA SER A 369 11.24 3.81 0.09
C SER A 369 9.96 4.66 0.10
N GLU A 370 9.38 4.86 -1.06
CA GLU A 370 8.08 5.51 -1.28
C GLU A 370 7.37 4.87 -2.49
N GLY A 371 6.06 4.98 -2.53
CA GLY A 371 5.29 4.84 -3.76
C GLY A 371 5.19 6.20 -4.45
N GLN A 372 4.13 6.93 -4.13
CA GLN A 372 3.92 8.32 -4.53
C GLN A 372 3.71 9.16 -3.27
N PRO A 373 4.70 9.98 -2.86
CA PRO A 373 4.62 10.73 -1.61
C PRO A 373 3.63 11.90 -1.72
N LEU A 374 2.52 11.82 -0.99
CA LEU A 374 1.53 12.91 -0.93
C LEU A 374 2.14 14.20 -0.39
N SER A 375 3.12 14.12 0.52
CA SER A 375 3.82 15.28 1.07
C SER A 375 4.53 16.13 0.00
N VAL A 376 5.04 15.50 -1.07
CA VAL A 376 5.63 16.20 -2.23
C VAL A 376 4.53 16.87 -3.05
N LEU A 377 3.40 16.20 -3.27
CA LEU A 377 2.26 16.80 -3.98
C LEU A 377 1.65 17.97 -3.20
N GLU A 378 1.54 17.87 -1.89
CA GLU A 378 1.09 18.95 -1.00
C GLU A 378 2.05 20.15 -1.01
N ALA A 379 3.37 19.88 -1.01
CA ALA A 379 4.39 20.92 -1.15
C ALA A 379 4.26 21.64 -2.51
N PHE A 380 4.04 20.89 -3.59
CA PHE A 380 3.80 21.45 -4.92
C PHE A 380 2.51 22.27 -4.96
N ALA A 381 1.42 21.80 -4.36
CA ALA A 381 0.17 22.56 -4.26
C ALA A 381 0.36 23.90 -3.53
N ALA A 382 1.22 23.92 -2.53
CA ALA A 382 1.64 25.13 -1.82
C ALA A 382 2.67 26.00 -2.57
N GLY A 383 3.12 25.58 -3.76
CA GLY A 383 4.15 26.28 -4.53
C GLY A 383 5.54 26.19 -3.91
N ARG A 384 5.84 25.13 -3.17
CA ARG A 384 7.14 24.89 -2.54
C ARG A 384 7.97 23.93 -3.41
N ALA A 385 9.23 24.30 -3.67
CA ALA A 385 10.20 23.40 -4.25
C ALA A 385 10.49 22.22 -3.29
N CYS A 386 10.94 21.08 -3.84
CA CYS A 386 11.25 19.92 -3.03
C CYS A 386 12.70 19.43 -3.26
N VAL A 387 13.37 18.98 -2.19
CA VAL A 387 14.52 18.10 -2.29
C VAL A 387 14.08 16.71 -1.87
N THR A 388 14.21 15.73 -2.77
CA THR A 388 13.73 14.37 -2.50
C THR A 388 14.82 13.33 -2.76
N THR A 389 14.73 12.20 -2.08
CA THR A 389 15.46 11.01 -2.48
C THR A 389 14.85 10.39 -3.75
N ASP A 390 15.69 9.70 -4.55
CA ASP A 390 15.27 9.02 -5.79
C ASP A 390 14.63 7.66 -5.49
N VAL A 391 13.44 7.71 -4.93
CA VAL A 391 12.65 6.53 -4.56
C VAL A 391 11.24 6.63 -5.14
N GLY A 392 10.63 5.50 -5.45
CA GLY A 392 9.28 5.45 -6.03
C GLY A 392 9.15 6.31 -7.30
N CYS A 393 8.21 7.25 -7.29
CA CYS A 393 8.02 8.20 -8.40
C CYS A 393 8.68 9.58 -8.16
N CYS A 394 9.46 9.78 -7.09
CA CYS A 394 10.00 11.10 -6.72
C CYS A 394 10.73 11.78 -7.87
N ARG A 395 11.63 11.08 -8.58
CA ARG A 395 12.34 11.65 -9.73
C ARG A 395 11.38 12.14 -10.80
N GLY A 396 10.36 11.36 -11.15
CA GLY A 396 9.35 11.76 -12.13
C GLY A 396 8.51 12.95 -11.69
N LEU A 397 8.20 13.08 -10.40
CA LEU A 397 7.52 14.25 -9.84
C LEU A 397 8.40 15.50 -9.89
N ILE A 398 9.71 15.36 -9.60
CA ILE A 398 10.65 16.47 -9.59
C ILE A 398 10.99 16.96 -11.00
N GLU A 399 11.40 16.06 -11.89
CA GLU A 399 11.85 16.42 -13.23
C GLU A 399 10.67 16.71 -14.18
N GLY A 400 9.63 15.85 -14.13
CA GLY A 400 8.47 15.92 -15.03
C GLY A 400 8.83 15.66 -16.49
N SER A 401 7.82 15.40 -17.28
CA SER A 401 7.91 15.32 -18.75
C SER A 401 6.94 16.29 -19.43
N ASP A 402 6.45 17.27 -18.66
CA ASP A 402 5.36 18.18 -18.99
C ASP A 402 5.84 19.54 -19.57
N GLY A 403 7.13 19.77 -19.62
CA GLY A 403 7.74 21.02 -20.08
C GLY A 403 7.69 22.18 -19.08
N PHE A 404 7.19 21.97 -17.84
CA PHE A 404 7.16 23.02 -16.81
C PHE A 404 8.51 23.26 -16.14
N GLY A 405 9.47 22.34 -16.34
CA GLY A 405 10.80 22.36 -15.74
C GLY A 405 10.84 21.62 -14.41
N ASN A 406 12.01 21.62 -13.77
CA ASN A 406 12.21 20.91 -12.52
C ASN A 406 11.50 21.59 -11.36
N ALA A 407 10.78 20.80 -10.57
CA ALA A 407 10.07 21.24 -9.37
C ALA A 407 10.92 21.11 -8.08
N GLY A 408 12.21 20.79 -8.23
CA GLY A 408 13.11 20.58 -7.12
C GLY A 408 14.40 19.87 -7.54
N ILE A 409 15.03 19.18 -6.57
CA ILE A 409 16.27 18.43 -6.76
C ILE A 409 16.07 17.01 -6.23
N CYS A 410 16.49 16.01 -7.02
CA CYS A 410 16.41 14.60 -6.65
C CYS A 410 17.81 14.04 -6.40
N VAL A 411 18.04 13.41 -5.24
CA VAL A 411 19.34 12.88 -4.80
C VAL A 411 19.23 11.38 -4.48
N PRO A 412 20.33 10.61 -4.50
CA PRO A 412 20.30 9.21 -4.07
C PRO A 412 19.86 9.08 -2.60
N PRO A 413 19.12 8.02 -2.23
CA PRO A 413 18.77 7.77 -0.83
C PRO A 413 20.03 7.51 0.02
N MET A 414 19.95 7.82 1.33
CA MET A 414 21.02 7.65 2.31
C MET A 414 22.31 8.41 1.99
N ASN A 415 22.27 9.41 1.12
CA ASN A 415 23.41 10.23 0.73
C ASN A 415 23.31 11.62 1.35
N LYS A 416 23.84 11.77 2.57
CA LYS A 416 23.77 13.01 3.34
C LYS A 416 24.55 14.17 2.70
N GLU A 417 25.62 13.89 1.98
CA GLU A 417 26.48 14.89 1.32
C GLU A 417 25.73 15.55 0.15
N GLN A 418 25.15 14.75 -0.75
CA GLN A 418 24.35 15.27 -1.88
C GLN A 418 23.06 15.94 -1.39
N LEU A 419 22.46 15.41 -0.34
CA LEU A 419 21.28 16.03 0.28
C LEU A 419 21.63 17.41 0.85
N ALA A 420 22.73 17.53 1.61
CA ALA A 420 23.19 18.81 2.15
C ALA A 420 23.50 19.82 1.03
N GLN A 421 24.16 19.38 -0.05
CA GLN A 421 24.45 20.23 -1.20
C GLN A 421 23.17 20.74 -1.87
N ALA A 422 22.18 19.88 -2.12
CA ALA A 422 20.90 20.25 -2.70
C ALA A 422 20.11 21.23 -1.79
N MET A 423 20.16 21.01 -0.48
CA MET A 423 19.56 21.93 0.49
C MET A 423 20.26 23.29 0.48
N LEU A 424 21.60 23.35 0.49
CA LEU A 424 22.37 24.59 0.41
C LEU A 424 22.08 25.37 -0.87
N GLU A 425 21.96 24.69 -1.99
CA GLU A 425 21.58 25.29 -3.27
C GLU A 425 20.22 25.99 -3.18
N LEU A 426 19.19 25.32 -2.64
CA LEU A 426 17.88 25.94 -2.47
C LEU A 426 17.86 27.00 -1.36
N CYS A 427 18.72 26.92 -0.35
CA CYS A 427 18.85 27.97 0.64
C CYS A 427 19.45 29.26 0.05
N SER A 428 20.46 29.14 -0.81
CA SER A 428 21.22 30.29 -1.35
C SER A 428 20.59 30.92 -2.58
N GLU A 429 19.72 30.20 -3.33
CA GLU A 429 19.12 30.64 -4.60
C GLU A 429 17.60 30.84 -4.53
N PRO A 430 17.08 31.92 -3.90
CA PRO A 430 15.65 32.12 -3.70
C PRO A 430 14.84 32.16 -5.01
N GLU A 431 15.37 32.75 -6.09
CA GLU A 431 14.70 32.79 -7.38
C GLU A 431 14.59 31.41 -8.05
N LYS A 432 15.62 30.58 -7.90
CA LYS A 432 15.57 29.19 -8.37
C LYS A 432 14.55 28.39 -7.59
N ARG A 433 14.56 28.51 -6.27
CA ARG A 433 13.58 27.90 -5.36
C ARG A 433 12.14 28.30 -5.75
N ARG A 434 11.89 29.59 -6.03
CA ARG A 434 10.58 30.10 -6.47
C ARG A 434 10.17 29.49 -7.81
N ARG A 435 11.06 29.50 -8.83
CA ARG A 435 10.74 28.91 -10.15
C ARG A 435 10.43 27.42 -10.05
N MET A 436 11.16 26.67 -9.24
CA MET A 436 10.92 25.26 -9.00
C MET A 436 9.56 25.02 -8.31
N GLY A 437 9.23 25.84 -7.31
CA GLY A 437 7.91 25.79 -6.66
C GLY A 437 6.75 26.07 -7.62
N GLU A 438 6.91 27.04 -8.52
CA GLU A 438 5.92 27.34 -9.55
C GLU A 438 5.75 26.18 -10.55
N ALA A 439 6.85 25.54 -10.97
CA ALA A 439 6.81 24.36 -11.83
C ALA A 439 6.04 23.19 -11.15
N GLY A 440 6.32 22.94 -9.88
CA GLY A 440 5.59 21.95 -9.07
C GLY A 440 4.11 22.28 -8.96
N LYS A 441 3.76 23.55 -8.69
CA LYS A 441 2.37 24.00 -8.57
C LYS A 441 1.58 23.82 -9.88
N ARG A 442 2.18 24.11 -11.02
CA ARG A 442 1.54 23.87 -12.34
C ARG A 442 1.33 22.37 -12.56
N ARG A 443 2.35 21.56 -12.26
CA ARG A 443 2.32 20.10 -12.42
C ARG A 443 1.23 19.46 -11.59
N VAL A 444 1.13 19.78 -10.29
CA VAL A 444 0.12 19.21 -9.42
C VAL A 444 -1.28 19.61 -9.82
N ASN A 445 -1.51 20.89 -10.18
CA ASN A 445 -2.82 21.36 -10.60
C ASN A 445 -3.29 20.74 -11.92
N MET A 446 -2.38 20.29 -12.77
CA MET A 446 -2.73 19.70 -14.07
C MET A 446 -2.94 18.19 -13.98
N PHE A 447 -2.13 17.47 -13.17
CA PHE A 447 -2.07 16.02 -13.25
C PHE A 447 -2.38 15.29 -11.94
N TYR A 448 -2.33 16.00 -10.79
CA TYR A 448 -2.37 15.37 -9.47
C TYR A 448 -3.37 16.04 -8.52
N THR A 449 -4.46 16.60 -9.06
CA THR A 449 -5.57 17.04 -8.21
C THR A 449 -6.40 15.83 -7.78
N HIS A 450 -7.11 15.97 -6.67
CA HIS A 450 -8.03 14.93 -6.21
C HIS A 450 -9.09 14.61 -7.28
N GLU A 451 -9.62 15.62 -7.94
CA GLU A 451 -10.63 15.50 -9.01
C GLU A 451 -10.11 14.69 -10.20
N VAL A 452 -8.88 14.99 -10.68
CA VAL A 452 -8.24 14.25 -11.78
C VAL A 452 -8.05 12.78 -11.39
N SER A 453 -7.60 12.51 -10.17
CA SER A 453 -7.44 11.13 -9.67
C SER A 453 -8.77 10.39 -9.66
N MET A 454 -9.83 11.01 -9.16
CA MET A 454 -11.16 10.38 -9.11
C MET A 454 -11.76 10.16 -10.49
N GLU A 455 -11.56 11.10 -11.43
CA GLU A 455 -12.07 10.96 -12.80
C GLU A 455 -11.40 9.81 -13.55
N ASN A 456 -10.11 9.54 -13.30
CA ASN A 456 -9.42 8.38 -13.85
C ASN A 456 -10.14 7.06 -13.47
N TYR A 457 -10.59 6.92 -12.21
CA TYR A 457 -11.34 5.74 -11.78
C TYR A 457 -12.76 5.69 -12.34
N ARG A 458 -13.46 6.83 -12.46
CA ARG A 458 -14.75 6.89 -13.14
C ARG A 458 -14.66 6.42 -14.58
N ASP A 459 -13.60 6.84 -15.29
CA ASP A 459 -13.36 6.43 -16.66
C ASP A 459 -13.08 4.92 -16.78
N ILE A 460 -12.34 4.35 -15.84
CA ILE A 460 -12.14 2.89 -15.77
C ILE A 460 -13.47 2.19 -15.57
N TYR A 461 -14.28 2.63 -14.61
CA TYR A 461 -15.60 2.04 -14.35
C TYR A 461 -16.54 2.12 -15.55
N ARG A 462 -16.61 3.28 -16.23
CA ARG A 462 -17.42 3.45 -17.45
C ARG A 462 -16.98 2.51 -18.56
N LYS A 463 -15.69 2.43 -18.84
CA LYS A 463 -15.12 1.53 -19.85
C LYS A 463 -15.45 0.06 -19.59
N LEU A 464 -15.35 -0.38 -18.37
CA LEU A 464 -15.62 -1.78 -17.99
C LEU A 464 -17.09 -2.15 -18.06
N LEU A 465 -17.99 -1.19 -17.93
CA LEU A 465 -19.43 -1.42 -18.07
C LEU A 465 -19.95 -1.18 -19.48
N GLY A 466 -19.09 -0.88 -20.44
CA GLY A 466 -19.44 -0.70 -21.85
C GLY A 466 -20.01 0.67 -22.17
N GLY A 467 -19.66 1.69 -21.38
CA GLY A 467 -20.01 3.10 -21.55
C GLY A 467 -19.02 3.86 -22.42
#